data_c66fc4949da461343b388a56730e61f7
#
_entry.id   c66fc4949da461343b388a56730e61f7
#
_cell.length_a   1.000
_cell.length_b   1.000
_cell.length_c   1.000
_cell.angle_alpha   90.00
_cell.angle_beta   90.00
_cell.angle_gamma   90.00
#
_symmetry.space_group_name_H-M   'P 1'
#
loop_
_entity.id
_entity.type
_entity.pdbx_description
1 polymer ?
#
loop_
_entity_poly.entity_id
_entity_poly.type
_entity_poly.pdbx_seq_one_letter_code
_entity_poly.pdbx_strand_id
1 'polypeptide(L)'
;MQEILTTPIISAGSRSLTATQDWPSATGQALSSGHQLSKPSVIPPPVKPRGSNPKSDVYLMRRIIAEDAEWSLAIVPLLTELCIQHIVKNFQNNPILKQLLPEHQQKVLNLLSPDLPLSVTANLIEDESYWNRCCVQRWPVCHVEDYGGRWKRMFFERHLENLLKHFIPGTTDPAVILDLLPLCRNYVRRIRVDQFLPPVRLPLPPRKGDQSDSGSEGEMEEPATDHYQLGDLVAGLSQLEELDLVYGVKDCGMNFEWNLFLFTYRDCHSLAATVKACNTLKIFRLTRSKVDDDKARILIRSLLDHPALEELDLSHNLIGDRGVRAAAKLMSHSRLRVLNLANNQVRAPGAQSLAHALAHNTNLLSLNLRLNCIEDEGGQALAHALQTNKCLTTLHLGGNELSEPTATLLSQVLSVNTTLTSINLSCNHIGLDGGKQLLEGMSDNRTLLEFDLRLSDVAQESEYLIGQALCANREAARQRALNPSHFMSPLIAKGPENPVG
;
A
#
# COMPACT_ATOMS: atom_id res chain seq x y z
N MET A 1 22.56 -25.34 -10.98
CA MET A 1 22.97 -24.32 -11.94
C MET A 1 23.97 -23.38 -11.30
N GLN A 2 25.20 -23.81 -11.29
CA GLN A 2 26.36 -22.95 -11.05
C GLN A 2 26.84 -22.48 -12.41
N GLU A 3 27.17 -21.24 -12.49
CA GLU A 3 27.93 -20.47 -13.49
C GLU A 3 27.21 -19.20 -13.84
N ILE A 4 27.79 -18.13 -13.35
CA ILE A 4 28.03 -16.80 -13.90
C ILE A 4 28.25 -15.85 -12.71
N LEU A 5 29.51 -15.68 -12.30
CA LEU A 5 30.03 -14.50 -11.61
C LEU A 5 31.56 -14.58 -11.56
N THR A 6 32.19 -14.02 -12.60
CA THR A 6 33.59 -13.58 -12.53
C THR A 6 33.73 -12.29 -13.33
N THR A 7 33.98 -11.19 -12.65
CA THR A 7 34.83 -10.08 -13.12
C THR A 7 35.14 -9.11 -11.98
N PRO A 8 36.24 -8.33 -12.04
CA PRO A 8 37.16 -8.25 -10.93
C PRO A 8 37.08 -6.92 -10.13
N ILE A 9 37.60 -7.03 -8.93
CA ILE A 9 37.83 -5.97 -7.93
C ILE A 9 38.85 -4.95 -8.47
N ILE A 10 38.48 -3.67 -8.44
CA ILE A 10 39.44 -2.55 -8.46
C ILE A 10 39.29 -1.79 -7.12
N SER A 11 40.38 -1.81 -6.38
CA SER A 11 40.57 -1.09 -5.13
C SER A 11 40.79 0.41 -5.35
N ALA A 12 40.12 1.26 -4.60
CA ALA A 12 40.54 2.65 -4.38
C ALA A 12 40.08 3.21 -3.03
N GLY A 13 40.98 3.40 -2.13
CA GLY A 13 41.26 4.61 -1.37
C GLY A 13 40.19 5.21 -0.47
N SER A 14 40.35 4.94 0.83
CA SER A 14 39.77 5.68 1.93
C SER A 14 40.03 7.19 1.89
N ARG A 15 38.97 8.01 1.89
CA ARG A 15 39.03 9.40 2.39
C ARG A 15 37.73 9.72 3.14
N SER A 16 37.90 10.07 4.39
CA SER A 16 36.92 10.66 5.29
C SER A 16 36.31 11.94 4.71
N LEU A 17 34.99 12.08 4.72
CA LEU A 17 34.29 13.33 4.47
C LEU A 17 33.27 13.56 5.57
N THR A 18 33.55 14.62 6.34
CA THR A 18 32.67 15.30 7.28
C THR A 18 31.47 15.89 6.53
N ALA A 19 30.27 15.69 7.07
CA ALA A 19 29.03 16.26 6.55
C ALA A 19 28.93 17.75 6.89
N THR A 20 28.78 18.58 5.86
CA THR A 20 28.12 19.88 5.95
C THR A 20 27.14 19.99 4.80
N GLN A 21 25.91 20.31 5.18
CA GLN A 21 24.82 20.62 4.27
C GLN A 21 25.09 21.93 3.55
N ASP A 22 24.98 21.94 2.24
CA ASP A 22 24.63 23.12 1.45
C ASP A 22 24.02 22.72 0.11
N TRP A 23 22.86 23.28 -0.17
CA TRP A 23 22.15 23.13 -1.44
C TRP A 23 22.67 24.16 -2.45
N PRO A 24 22.94 23.80 -3.70
CA PRO A 24 23.30 24.78 -4.72
C PRO A 24 22.09 25.36 -5.44
N SER A 25 22.01 26.67 -5.43
CA SER A 25 21.19 27.50 -6.30
C SER A 25 21.70 27.43 -7.75
N ALA A 26 20.78 27.24 -8.68
CA ALA A 26 21.05 27.25 -10.11
C ALA A 26 21.21 28.69 -10.62
N THR A 27 22.39 29.03 -11.10
CA THR A 27 22.60 30.16 -12.00
C THR A 27 23.19 29.65 -13.31
N GLY A 28 22.49 29.97 -14.40
CA GLY A 28 22.90 29.60 -15.73
C GLY A 28 24.12 30.37 -16.24
N GLN A 29 24.89 29.69 -17.06
CA GLN A 29 25.77 30.34 -18.04
C GLN A 29 25.66 29.63 -19.39
N ALA A 30 25.37 30.43 -20.40
CA ALA A 30 25.32 30.09 -21.81
C ALA A 30 26.71 29.88 -22.39
N LEU A 31 26.86 28.87 -23.25
CA LEU A 31 27.94 28.81 -24.24
C LEU A 31 27.33 28.70 -25.64
N SER A 32 27.73 29.63 -26.44
CA SER A 32 27.41 29.86 -27.84
C SER A 32 28.08 28.84 -28.77
N SER A 33 27.35 28.32 -29.74
CA SER A 33 27.88 27.98 -31.03
C SER A 33 26.79 28.11 -32.10
N GLY A 34 27.07 28.95 -33.10
CA GLY A 34 26.12 29.33 -34.13
C GLY A 34 25.96 28.28 -35.23
N HIS A 35 24.77 28.27 -35.80
CA HIS A 35 24.57 28.03 -37.22
C HIS A 35 23.35 28.81 -37.73
N GLN A 36 23.49 29.32 -38.92
CA GLN A 36 22.70 30.33 -39.62
C GLN A 36 21.38 29.78 -40.20
N LEU A 37 20.38 30.67 -40.23
CA LEU A 37 19.39 30.94 -41.27
C LEU A 37 18.23 29.98 -41.52
N SER A 38 17.05 30.40 -41.08
CA SER A 38 15.91 30.67 -41.97
C SER A 38 14.85 31.55 -41.25
N LYS A 39 14.34 32.55 -41.98
CA LYS A 39 13.39 33.53 -41.49
C LYS A 39 12.03 32.89 -41.12
N PRO A 40 11.40 33.24 -40.01
CA PRO A 40 10.04 32.85 -39.75
C PRO A 40 9.04 33.77 -40.44
N SER A 41 8.02 33.15 -41.01
CA SER A 41 6.79 33.76 -41.49
C SER A 41 6.07 34.50 -40.40
N VAL A 42 5.61 35.70 -40.74
CA VAL A 42 4.80 36.60 -39.91
C VAL A 42 3.46 35.94 -39.59
N ILE A 43 3.22 35.61 -38.32
CA ILE A 43 1.90 35.28 -37.81
C ILE A 43 1.25 36.57 -37.35
N PRO A 44 0.00 36.92 -37.79
CA PRO A 44 -0.68 38.11 -37.31
C PRO A 44 -1.05 37.98 -35.87
N PRO A 45 -1.10 39.09 -35.10
CA PRO A 45 -1.45 39.06 -33.67
C PRO A 45 -2.88 38.57 -33.45
N PRO A 46 -3.15 37.83 -32.33
CA PRO A 46 -4.48 37.34 -32.02
C PRO A 46 -5.43 38.49 -31.79
N VAL A 47 -6.59 38.44 -32.45
CA VAL A 47 -7.70 39.36 -32.31
C VAL A 47 -8.17 39.33 -30.83
N LYS A 48 -8.12 40.49 -30.18
CA LYS A 48 -8.68 40.68 -28.83
C LYS A 48 -10.19 40.42 -28.87
N PRO A 49 -10.73 39.60 -27.96
CA PRO A 49 -12.18 39.50 -27.80
C PRO A 49 -12.72 40.85 -27.33
N ARG A 50 -13.63 41.41 -28.09
CA ARG A 50 -14.45 42.58 -27.70
C ARG A 50 -15.42 42.13 -26.63
N GLY A 51 -15.37 42.76 -25.46
CA GLY A 51 -16.49 42.79 -24.54
C GLY A 51 -16.19 42.30 -23.13
N SER A 52 -15.37 43.03 -22.40
CA SER A 52 -15.51 43.15 -20.95
C SER A 52 -15.38 44.63 -20.60
N ASN A 53 -16.36 45.07 -19.87
CA ASN A 53 -16.58 46.47 -19.50
C ASN A 53 -15.37 46.98 -18.68
N PRO A 54 -14.57 47.95 -19.12
CA PRO A 54 -13.36 48.39 -18.39
C PRO A 54 -13.67 49.22 -17.15
N LYS A 55 -14.93 49.23 -16.70
CA LYS A 55 -15.35 50.08 -15.55
C LYS A 55 -15.17 49.43 -14.18
N SER A 56 -14.88 48.11 -14.08
CA SER A 56 -14.71 47.45 -12.77
C SER A 56 -13.30 47.56 -12.20
N ASP A 57 -12.28 47.68 -13.06
CA ASP A 57 -10.87 47.68 -12.59
C ASP A 57 -10.39 49.05 -12.09
N VAL A 58 -11.07 50.13 -12.46
CA VAL A 58 -10.69 51.51 -12.08
C VAL A 58 -10.92 51.80 -10.59
N TYR A 59 -11.78 51.00 -9.92
CA TYR A 59 -12.06 51.15 -8.49
C TYR A 59 -11.13 50.39 -7.58
N LEU A 60 -10.30 49.48 -8.12
CA LEU A 60 -9.42 48.64 -7.35
C LEU A 60 -8.07 49.29 -7.02
N MET A 61 -7.67 50.36 -7.74
CA MET A 61 -6.38 50.99 -7.57
C MET A 61 -6.51 52.51 -7.65
N ARG A 62 -5.95 53.24 -6.64
CA ARG A 62 -5.80 54.69 -6.66
C ARG A 62 -4.39 55.02 -7.12
N ARG A 63 -4.29 55.90 -8.15
CA ARG A 63 -3.01 56.54 -8.49
C ARG A 63 -2.78 57.72 -7.54
N ILE A 64 -1.65 57.71 -6.85
CA ILE A 64 -1.15 58.90 -6.17
C ILE A 64 -0.27 59.63 -7.18
N ILE A 65 -0.65 60.87 -7.53
CA ILE A 65 0.17 61.75 -8.34
C ILE A 65 1.03 62.52 -7.33
N ALA A 66 2.32 62.28 -7.32
CA ALA A 66 3.25 63.03 -6.49
C ALA A 66 3.60 64.34 -7.18
N GLU A 67 3.61 65.42 -6.42
CA GLU A 67 4.05 66.72 -6.89
C GLU A 67 5.60 66.80 -7.00
N ASP A 68 6.33 65.84 -6.41
CA ASP A 68 7.79 65.77 -6.43
C ASP A 68 8.27 64.79 -7.51
N ALA A 69 9.24 65.18 -8.32
CA ALA A 69 9.76 64.42 -9.44
C ALA A 69 10.51 63.13 -9.03
N GLU A 70 10.94 63.00 -7.76
CA GLU A 70 11.55 61.78 -7.22
C GLU A 70 10.55 60.74 -6.76
N TRP A 71 9.28 61.06 -6.69
CA TRP A 71 8.24 60.10 -6.30
C TRP A 71 7.73 59.33 -7.52
N SER A 72 7.92 58.02 -7.48
CA SER A 72 7.34 57.13 -8.52
C SER A 72 5.80 57.11 -8.43
N LEU A 73 5.14 57.04 -9.59
CA LEU A 73 3.69 56.74 -9.68
C LEU A 73 3.42 55.33 -9.16
N ALA A 74 3.30 55.19 -7.85
CA ALA A 74 2.98 53.92 -7.23
C ALA A 74 1.48 53.68 -7.25
N ILE A 75 1.04 52.49 -7.71
CA ILE A 75 -0.32 52.02 -7.56
C ILE A 75 -0.50 51.55 -6.12
N VAL A 76 -1.28 52.30 -5.33
CA VAL A 76 -1.58 51.90 -3.96
C VAL A 76 -2.70 50.84 -3.96
N PRO A 77 -2.46 49.63 -3.45
CA PRO A 77 -3.52 48.62 -3.33
C PRO A 77 -4.65 49.11 -2.44
N LEU A 78 -5.85 48.52 -2.61
CA LEU A 78 -6.98 48.78 -1.72
C LEU A 78 -6.59 48.40 -0.26
N LEU A 79 -7.21 49.13 0.70
CA LEU A 79 -6.99 48.85 2.12
C LEU A 79 -7.25 47.38 2.48
N THR A 80 -8.29 46.80 1.87
CA THR A 80 -8.61 45.37 2.04
C THR A 80 -7.48 44.45 1.58
N GLU A 81 -6.82 44.78 0.46
CA GLU A 81 -5.66 44.05 -0.07
C GLU A 81 -4.47 44.16 0.87
N LEU A 82 -4.18 45.35 1.37
CA LEU A 82 -3.11 45.58 2.36
C LEU A 82 -3.39 44.83 3.66
N CYS A 83 -4.62 44.83 4.15
CA CYS A 83 -5.04 44.02 5.31
C CYS A 83 -4.82 42.53 5.09
N ILE A 84 -5.21 42.00 3.93
CA ILE A 84 -5.01 40.58 3.58
C ILE A 84 -3.51 40.25 3.55
N GLN A 85 -2.68 41.07 2.91
CA GLN A 85 -1.24 40.88 2.89
C GLN A 85 -0.63 40.91 4.30
N HIS A 86 -1.12 41.80 5.17
CA HIS A 86 -0.68 41.90 6.56
C HIS A 86 -1.05 40.62 7.34
N ILE A 87 -2.28 40.12 7.17
CA ILE A 87 -2.75 38.87 7.79
C ILE A 87 -1.88 37.69 7.32
N VAL A 88 -1.63 37.58 6.02
CA VAL A 88 -0.81 36.50 5.45
C VAL A 88 0.62 36.54 6.02
N LYS A 89 1.26 37.72 6.08
CA LYS A 89 2.63 37.89 6.64
C LYS A 89 2.71 37.50 8.11
N ASN A 90 1.67 37.80 8.90
CA ASN A 90 1.66 37.56 10.34
C ASN A 90 0.87 36.29 10.72
N PHE A 91 0.46 35.46 9.77
CA PHE A 91 -0.45 34.35 10.01
C PHE A 91 0.07 33.35 11.04
N GLN A 92 1.37 33.11 11.07
CA GLN A 92 1.99 32.22 12.05
C GLN A 92 1.78 32.67 13.50
N ASN A 93 1.87 33.97 13.77
CA ASN A 93 1.77 34.53 15.11
C ASN A 93 0.32 34.93 15.48
N ASN A 94 -0.48 35.29 14.48
CA ASN A 94 -1.87 35.70 14.66
C ASN A 94 -2.75 35.15 13.53
N PRO A 95 -3.19 33.88 13.65
CA PRO A 95 -3.95 33.19 12.60
C PRO A 95 -5.42 33.66 12.55
N ILE A 96 -5.68 34.72 11.83
CA ILE A 96 -7.02 35.27 11.60
C ILE A 96 -7.58 34.67 10.32
N LEU A 97 -8.56 33.79 10.40
CA LEU A 97 -9.23 33.18 9.25
C LEU A 97 -10.75 33.16 9.41
N LYS A 98 -11.26 32.50 10.45
CA LYS A 98 -12.71 32.28 10.67
C LYS A 98 -13.51 33.58 10.90
N GLN A 99 -12.83 34.65 11.28
CA GLN A 99 -13.40 35.98 11.52
C GLN A 99 -13.61 36.78 10.22
N LEU A 100 -13.00 36.34 9.10
CA LEU A 100 -13.09 37.01 7.82
C LEU A 100 -14.34 36.61 7.05
N LEU A 101 -14.78 37.49 6.14
CA LEU A 101 -15.80 37.12 5.15
C LEU A 101 -15.30 35.99 4.22
N PRO A 102 -16.17 35.10 3.72
CA PRO A 102 -15.78 33.96 2.90
C PRO A 102 -14.86 34.30 1.72
N GLU A 103 -15.14 35.42 1.02
CA GLU A 103 -14.33 35.90 -0.10
C GLU A 103 -12.89 36.27 0.33
N HIS A 104 -12.77 36.89 1.50
CA HIS A 104 -11.46 37.27 2.06
C HIS A 104 -10.73 36.05 2.63
N GLN A 105 -11.45 35.08 3.23
CA GLN A 105 -10.89 33.81 3.65
C GLN A 105 -10.21 33.11 2.48
N GLN A 106 -10.90 32.99 1.34
CA GLN A 106 -10.36 32.34 0.15
C GLN A 106 -9.11 33.07 -0.39
N LYS A 107 -9.12 34.41 -0.40
CA LYS A 107 -7.94 35.18 -0.80
C LYS A 107 -6.74 34.95 0.14
N VAL A 108 -6.97 34.95 1.45
CA VAL A 108 -5.93 34.62 2.43
C VAL A 108 -5.41 33.20 2.21
N LEU A 109 -6.29 32.19 2.10
CA LEU A 109 -5.92 30.81 1.86
C LEU A 109 -5.06 30.62 0.61
N ASN A 110 -5.41 31.32 -0.48
CA ASN A 110 -4.63 31.26 -1.73
C ASN A 110 -3.24 31.84 -1.62
N LEU A 111 -3.05 32.81 -0.73
CA LEU A 111 -1.76 33.53 -0.53
C LEU A 111 -0.90 32.91 0.57
N LEU A 112 -1.47 32.08 1.46
CA LEU A 112 -0.73 31.45 2.54
C LEU A 112 0.40 30.55 2.01
N SER A 113 1.56 30.63 2.66
CA SER A 113 2.67 29.73 2.37
C SER A 113 2.33 28.28 2.77
N PRO A 114 2.67 27.29 1.94
CA PRO A 114 2.57 25.87 2.30
C PRO A 114 3.55 25.43 3.42
N ASP A 115 4.55 26.27 3.76
CA ASP A 115 5.60 25.95 4.74
C ASP A 115 5.24 26.41 6.17
N LEU A 116 4.01 26.85 6.40
CA LEU A 116 3.56 27.24 7.74
C LEU A 116 3.55 26.04 8.70
N PRO A 117 3.85 26.27 10.01
CA PRO A 117 3.84 25.22 11.02
C PRO A 117 2.49 24.50 11.10
N LEU A 118 2.54 23.17 11.21
CA LEU A 118 1.32 22.34 11.30
C LEU A 118 0.52 22.63 12.57
N SER A 119 1.16 23.05 13.66
CA SER A 119 0.49 23.47 14.89
C SER A 119 -0.50 24.63 14.68
N VAL A 120 -0.25 25.49 13.68
CA VAL A 120 -1.11 26.60 13.31
C VAL A 120 -2.15 26.19 12.28
N THR A 121 -1.75 25.42 11.26
CA THR A 121 -2.58 25.17 10.08
C THR A 121 -3.51 23.98 10.20
N ALA A 122 -3.08 22.91 10.90
CA ALA A 122 -3.77 21.63 10.93
C ALA A 122 -5.24 21.71 11.39
N ASN A 123 -5.51 22.39 12.49
CA ASN A 123 -6.85 22.52 13.08
C ASN A 123 -7.65 23.72 12.57
N LEU A 124 -6.99 24.64 11.86
CA LEU A 124 -7.60 25.87 11.39
C LEU A 124 -8.06 25.81 9.93
N ILE A 125 -7.24 25.17 9.08
CA ILE A 125 -7.46 25.13 7.63
C ILE A 125 -8.06 23.79 7.23
N GLU A 126 -9.31 23.83 6.71
CA GLU A 126 -10.00 22.66 6.14
C GLU A 126 -10.01 22.70 4.61
N ASP A 127 -9.55 23.79 4.00
CA ASP A 127 -9.57 24.00 2.56
C ASP A 127 -8.63 23.01 1.83
N GLU A 128 -9.20 22.19 0.96
CA GLU A 128 -8.47 21.17 0.21
C GLU A 128 -7.49 21.77 -0.81
N SER A 129 -7.72 22.99 -1.29
CA SER A 129 -6.83 23.67 -2.24
C SER A 129 -5.51 24.09 -1.57
N TYR A 130 -5.56 24.51 -0.32
CA TYR A 130 -4.37 24.76 0.50
C TYR A 130 -3.53 23.48 0.66
N TRP A 131 -4.18 22.37 1.07
CA TRP A 131 -3.51 21.09 1.28
C TRP A 131 -2.97 20.47 -0.02
N ASN A 132 -3.66 20.71 -1.16
CA ASN A 132 -3.14 20.36 -2.48
C ASN A 132 -1.77 21.04 -2.72
N ARG A 133 -1.66 22.36 -2.50
CA ARG A 133 -0.38 23.09 -2.67
C ARG A 133 0.69 22.55 -1.74
N CYS A 134 0.35 22.24 -0.48
CA CYS A 134 1.27 21.61 0.47
C CYS A 134 1.78 20.25 -0.01
N CYS A 135 0.89 19.41 -0.59
CA CYS A 135 1.25 18.10 -1.12
C CYS A 135 2.14 18.22 -2.36
N VAL A 136 1.73 19.02 -3.35
CA VAL A 136 2.45 19.17 -4.63
C VAL A 136 3.84 19.78 -4.43
N GLN A 137 4.00 20.69 -3.48
CA GLN A 137 5.32 21.26 -3.14
C GLN A 137 6.24 20.20 -2.53
N ARG A 138 5.70 19.29 -1.70
CA ARG A 138 6.51 18.34 -0.92
C ARG A 138 6.79 17.04 -1.68
N TRP A 139 5.87 16.59 -2.54
CA TRP A 139 5.97 15.30 -3.25
C TRP A 139 5.77 15.46 -4.76
N PRO A 140 6.66 14.90 -5.58
CA PRO A 140 6.59 15.04 -7.04
C PRO A 140 5.41 14.30 -7.66
N VAL A 141 4.90 13.25 -6.99
CA VAL A 141 3.76 12.44 -7.45
C VAL A 141 2.69 12.39 -6.36
N CYS A 142 1.46 12.76 -6.72
CA CYS A 142 0.32 12.81 -5.82
C CYS A 142 -0.87 12.11 -6.46
N HIS A 143 -1.28 10.96 -5.90
CA HIS A 143 -2.50 10.22 -6.27
C HIS A 143 -3.55 10.40 -5.16
N VAL A 144 -4.31 11.48 -5.23
CA VAL A 144 -5.28 11.83 -4.18
C VAL A 144 -6.46 10.85 -4.11
N GLU A 145 -6.76 10.15 -5.20
CA GLU A 145 -7.80 9.12 -5.27
C GLU A 145 -7.58 8.00 -4.26
N ASP A 146 -6.32 7.60 -4.03
CA ASP A 146 -5.94 6.58 -3.04
C ASP A 146 -6.29 7.00 -1.60
N TYR A 147 -6.56 8.28 -1.39
CA TYR A 147 -6.91 8.91 -0.11
C TYR A 147 -8.39 9.38 -0.09
N GLY A 148 -9.20 8.86 -1.03
CA GLY A 148 -10.61 9.23 -1.17
C GLY A 148 -10.83 10.67 -1.63
N GLY A 149 -9.95 11.20 -2.47
CA GLY A 149 -10.01 12.55 -3.01
C GLY A 149 -9.70 13.67 -2.00
N ARG A 150 -9.10 13.33 -0.84
CA ARG A 150 -8.83 14.28 0.24
C ARG A 150 -7.35 14.60 0.38
N TRP A 151 -6.96 15.82 0.02
CA TRP A 151 -5.58 16.31 0.08
C TRP A 151 -5.05 16.42 1.50
N LYS A 152 -5.88 16.89 2.44
CA LYS A 152 -5.51 16.98 3.84
C LYS A 152 -5.20 15.60 4.44
N ARG A 153 -6.01 14.59 4.15
CA ARG A 153 -5.75 13.20 4.54
C ARG A 153 -4.44 12.70 3.94
N MET A 154 -4.25 12.87 2.62
CA MET A 154 -3.02 12.47 1.93
C MET A 154 -1.79 13.13 2.56
N PHE A 155 -1.86 14.42 2.89
CA PHE A 155 -0.76 15.14 3.53
C PHE A 155 -0.37 14.50 4.86
N PHE A 156 -1.33 14.28 5.77
CA PHE A 156 -1.03 13.76 7.09
C PHE A 156 -0.59 12.29 7.06
N GLU A 157 -1.23 11.42 6.26
CA GLU A 157 -0.80 10.04 6.12
C GLU A 157 0.64 9.96 5.59
N ARG A 158 0.97 10.64 4.51
CA ARG A 158 2.33 10.63 3.95
C ARG A 158 3.37 11.33 4.83
N HIS A 159 2.98 12.37 5.55
CA HIS A 159 3.89 13.04 6.47
C HIS A 159 4.24 12.12 7.65
N LEU A 160 3.26 11.44 8.24
CA LEU A 160 3.46 10.47 9.30
C LEU A 160 4.30 9.27 8.83
N GLU A 161 3.98 8.72 7.65
CA GLU A 161 4.76 7.66 7.01
C GLU A 161 6.22 8.07 6.83
N ASN A 162 6.47 9.29 6.37
CA ASN A 162 7.85 9.79 6.19
C ASN A 162 8.60 9.95 7.51
N LEU A 163 7.95 10.37 8.59
CA LEU A 163 8.55 10.43 9.91
C LEU A 163 8.92 9.03 10.43
N LEU A 164 8.02 8.05 10.27
CA LEU A 164 8.26 6.66 10.66
C LEU A 164 9.39 6.01 9.88
N LYS A 165 9.48 6.24 8.57
CA LYS A 165 10.52 5.70 7.69
C LYS A 165 11.93 6.18 8.03
N HIS A 166 12.05 7.38 8.58
CA HIS A 166 13.35 7.99 8.94
C HIS A 166 13.60 8.01 10.44
N PHE A 167 12.71 7.39 11.23
CA PHE A 167 12.89 7.30 12.67
C PHE A 167 14.00 6.31 13.00
N ILE A 168 15.03 6.78 13.70
CA ILE A 168 16.14 5.95 14.18
C ILE A 168 16.00 5.79 15.69
N PRO A 169 15.70 4.56 16.20
CA PRO A 169 15.60 4.31 17.63
C PRO A 169 16.89 4.69 18.38
N GLY A 170 16.73 5.35 19.53
CA GLY A 170 17.84 5.81 20.33
C GLY A 170 18.52 7.12 19.86
N THR A 171 18.18 7.62 18.65
CA THR A 171 18.72 8.86 18.10
C THR A 171 17.62 9.89 17.87
N THR A 172 16.50 9.47 17.29
CA THR A 172 15.36 10.36 17.02
C THR A 172 14.43 10.40 18.23
N ASP A 173 14.02 11.61 18.65
CA ASP A 173 13.07 11.78 19.75
C ASP A 173 11.67 11.29 19.33
N PRO A 174 11.04 10.34 20.05
CA PRO A 174 9.67 9.90 19.79
C PRO A 174 8.62 11.00 19.86
N ALA A 175 8.88 12.08 20.59
CA ALA A 175 7.99 13.23 20.70
C ALA A 175 7.66 13.84 19.33
N VAL A 176 8.59 13.81 18.37
CA VAL A 176 8.36 14.31 16.99
C VAL A 176 7.15 13.65 16.33
N ILE A 177 6.92 12.37 16.60
CA ILE A 177 5.76 11.63 16.06
C ILE A 177 4.53 11.82 16.95
N LEU A 178 4.70 11.74 18.27
CA LEU A 178 3.58 11.82 19.23
C LEU A 178 2.94 13.21 19.26
N ASP A 179 3.72 14.28 19.11
CA ASP A 179 3.22 15.67 19.05
C ASP A 179 2.36 15.93 17.79
N LEU A 180 2.52 15.11 16.75
CA LEU A 180 1.69 15.17 15.55
C LEU A 180 0.29 14.57 15.76
N LEU A 181 0.12 13.63 16.71
CA LEU A 181 -1.14 12.90 16.91
C LEU A 181 -2.37 13.80 17.11
N PRO A 182 -2.35 14.83 17.97
CA PRO A 182 -3.50 15.71 18.15
C PRO A 182 -3.94 16.42 16.88
N LEU A 183 -3.00 16.59 15.92
CA LEU A 183 -3.21 17.31 14.67
C LEU A 183 -3.72 16.40 13.55
N CYS A 184 -3.36 15.11 13.55
CA CYS A 184 -3.62 14.19 12.44
C CYS A 184 -4.66 13.08 12.76
N ARG A 185 -5.00 12.81 14.03
CA ARG A 185 -5.81 11.66 14.47
C ARG A 185 -7.17 11.51 13.75
N ASN A 186 -7.75 12.61 13.29
CA ASN A 186 -9.05 12.59 12.61
C ASN A 186 -8.94 12.34 11.08
N TYR A 187 -7.73 12.37 10.54
CA TYR A 187 -7.49 12.29 9.11
C TYR A 187 -6.78 10.99 8.71
N VAL A 188 -5.94 10.44 9.58
CA VAL A 188 -5.16 9.23 9.31
C VAL A 188 -6.05 8.00 9.42
N ARG A 189 -6.20 7.30 8.29
CA ARG A 189 -6.88 6.00 8.20
C ARG A 189 -5.95 4.88 7.78
N ARG A 190 -4.82 5.23 7.17
CA ARG A 190 -3.82 4.28 6.68
C ARG A 190 -2.43 4.70 7.14
N ILE A 191 -1.64 3.72 7.56
CA ILE A 191 -0.20 3.85 7.78
C ILE A 191 0.49 2.82 6.89
N ARG A 192 1.35 3.29 5.97
CA ARG A 192 2.19 2.45 5.13
C ARG A 192 3.65 2.78 5.36
N VAL A 193 4.36 1.87 6.02
CA VAL A 193 5.78 2.01 6.31
C VAL A 193 6.53 0.92 5.58
N ASP A 194 7.23 1.29 4.52
CA ASP A 194 7.94 0.37 3.64
C ASP A 194 9.41 0.13 4.06
N GLN A 195 9.81 0.73 5.19
CA GLN A 195 11.05 0.43 5.92
C GLN A 195 10.96 0.87 7.38
N PHE A 196 11.58 0.11 8.28
CA PHE A 196 11.91 0.53 9.63
C PHE A 196 13.41 0.48 9.84
N LEU A 197 13.97 1.59 10.34
CA LEU A 197 15.41 1.65 10.63
C LEU A 197 15.69 1.01 12.00
N PRO A 198 16.71 0.14 12.10
CA PRO A 198 17.16 -0.41 13.39
C PRO A 198 17.91 0.66 14.18
N PRO A 199 18.08 0.49 15.51
CA PRO A 199 18.90 1.38 16.31
C PRO A 199 20.36 1.36 15.85
N VAL A 200 21.01 2.51 15.93
CA VAL A 200 22.45 2.62 15.61
C VAL A 200 23.25 1.91 16.68
N ARG A 201 24.01 0.91 16.29
CA ARG A 201 24.97 0.24 17.19
C ARG A 201 26.23 1.08 17.29
N LEU A 202 26.53 1.57 18.48
CA LEU A 202 27.87 2.08 18.76
C LEU A 202 28.84 0.88 18.81
N PRO A 203 29.99 0.95 18.12
CA PRO A 203 31.00 -0.10 18.24
C PRO A 203 31.37 -0.24 19.69
N LEU A 204 31.27 -1.48 20.22
CA LEU A 204 31.72 -1.76 21.58
C LEU A 204 33.21 -1.38 21.68
N PRO A 205 33.63 -0.65 22.71
CA PRO A 205 35.03 -0.36 22.92
C PRO A 205 35.80 -1.69 23.00
N PRO A 206 36.99 -1.79 22.38
CA PRO A 206 37.76 -3.01 22.39
C PRO A 206 38.01 -3.40 23.85
N ARG A 207 37.56 -4.60 24.23
CA ARG A 207 37.84 -5.17 25.55
C ARG A 207 39.37 -5.22 25.72
N LYS A 208 39.89 -4.42 26.63
CA LYS A 208 41.30 -4.48 27.02
C LYS A 208 41.52 -5.81 27.72
N GLY A 209 42.25 -6.69 27.05
CA GLY A 209 43.08 -7.76 27.61
C GLY A 209 42.31 -8.77 28.47
N ASP A 210 41.98 -9.91 27.88
CA ASP A 210 42.20 -11.19 28.53
C ASP A 210 42.41 -12.25 27.45
N GLN A 211 43.67 -12.70 27.32
CA GLN A 211 44.01 -13.92 26.66
C GLN A 211 43.66 -15.06 27.61
N SER A 212 42.53 -15.71 27.38
CA SER A 212 42.26 -17.05 27.85
C SER A 212 41.44 -17.79 26.80
N ASP A 213 42.19 -18.63 26.11
CA ASP A 213 41.75 -19.69 25.24
C ASP A 213 40.91 -20.69 26.05
N SER A 214 39.62 -20.65 25.94
CA SER A 214 38.75 -21.77 26.24
C SER A 214 37.44 -21.58 25.45
N GLY A 215 37.27 -22.45 24.44
CA GLY A 215 36.08 -22.51 23.60
C GLY A 215 34.83 -22.82 24.42
N SER A 216 34.13 -21.79 24.82
CA SER A 216 32.71 -21.84 25.03
C SER A 216 32.12 -21.00 23.90
N GLU A 217 31.29 -21.63 23.09
CA GLU A 217 30.35 -20.92 22.20
C GLU A 217 29.56 -19.98 23.10
N GLY A 218 30.06 -18.73 23.25
CA GLY A 218 29.35 -17.69 23.97
C GLY A 218 27.99 -17.53 23.29
N GLU A 219 26.96 -17.74 24.06
CA GLU A 219 25.61 -17.30 23.69
C GLU A 219 25.76 -15.89 23.15
N MET A 220 25.62 -15.74 21.84
CA MET A 220 25.51 -14.41 21.22
C MET A 220 24.28 -13.81 21.84
N GLU A 221 24.43 -12.90 22.82
CA GLU A 221 23.36 -12.05 23.28
C GLU A 221 22.73 -11.45 22.03
N GLU A 222 21.49 -11.86 21.73
CA GLU A 222 20.71 -11.27 20.65
C GLU A 222 20.73 -9.76 20.88
N PRO A 223 21.28 -8.98 19.96
CA PRO A 223 21.32 -7.54 20.15
C PRO A 223 19.89 -7.06 20.31
N ALA A 224 19.63 -6.32 21.37
CA ALA A 224 18.37 -5.65 21.63
C ALA A 224 18.11 -4.56 20.56
N THR A 225 17.73 -4.99 19.36
CA THR A 225 17.41 -4.11 18.24
C THR A 225 15.91 -4.00 18.15
N ASP A 226 15.34 -3.17 19.00
CA ASP A 226 13.92 -2.83 18.89
C ASP A 226 13.76 -1.68 17.89
N HIS A 227 12.82 -1.84 16.99
CA HIS A 227 12.39 -0.79 16.12
C HIS A 227 11.41 0.16 16.83
N TYR A 228 10.92 1.19 16.12
CA TYR A 228 9.91 2.10 16.67
C TYR A 228 8.66 1.32 17.13
N GLN A 229 8.24 1.55 18.37
CA GLN A 229 7.08 0.88 18.97
C GLN A 229 5.79 1.62 18.57
N LEU A 230 4.93 0.96 17.81
CA LEU A 230 3.72 1.56 17.24
C LEU A 230 2.56 1.70 18.26
N GLY A 231 2.69 1.17 19.49
CA GLY A 231 1.60 1.08 20.46
C GLY A 231 0.90 2.41 20.73
N ASP A 232 1.66 3.42 21.19
CA ASP A 232 1.13 4.74 21.54
C ASP A 232 0.59 5.50 20.33
N LEU A 233 1.27 5.37 19.18
CA LEU A 233 0.85 5.96 17.93
C LEU A 233 -0.53 5.42 17.49
N VAL A 234 -0.67 4.10 17.43
CA VAL A 234 -1.92 3.45 16.98
C VAL A 234 -3.06 3.70 17.98
N ALA A 235 -2.77 3.69 19.29
CA ALA A 235 -3.76 4.04 20.31
C ALA A 235 -4.30 5.47 20.16
N GLY A 236 -3.47 6.40 19.67
CA GLY A 236 -3.88 7.78 19.37
C GLY A 236 -4.68 7.98 18.09
N LEU A 237 -4.71 6.98 17.20
CA LEU A 237 -5.35 7.05 15.86
C LEU A 237 -6.69 6.30 15.85
N SER A 238 -7.74 6.94 16.31
CA SER A 238 -9.08 6.34 16.46
C SER A 238 -9.76 5.93 15.14
N GLN A 239 -9.25 6.35 14.00
CA GLN A 239 -9.81 6.10 12.66
C GLN A 239 -8.94 5.19 11.81
N LEU A 240 -7.91 4.54 12.38
CA LEU A 240 -6.99 3.69 11.64
C LEU A 240 -7.69 2.43 11.14
N GLU A 241 -7.70 2.22 9.82
CA GLU A 241 -8.32 1.08 9.15
C GLU A 241 -7.29 0.15 8.47
N GLU A 242 -6.13 0.68 8.08
CA GLU A 242 -5.12 -0.06 7.33
C GLU A 242 -3.72 0.17 7.93
N LEU A 243 -3.01 -0.95 8.17
CA LEU A 243 -1.64 -0.96 8.67
C LEU A 243 -0.79 -1.87 7.77
N ASP A 244 0.15 -1.27 7.03
CA ASP A 244 1.03 -1.95 6.07
C ASP A 244 2.49 -1.67 6.47
N LEU A 245 3.20 -2.73 6.88
CA LEU A 245 4.51 -2.62 7.51
C LEU A 245 5.55 -3.52 6.85
N VAL A 246 6.78 -3.01 6.74
CA VAL A 246 7.96 -3.77 6.35
C VAL A 246 9.09 -3.51 7.33
N TYR A 247 9.51 -4.53 8.07
CA TYR A 247 10.69 -4.47 8.93
C TYR A 247 11.94 -4.81 8.11
N GLY A 248 12.58 -3.79 7.60
CA GLY A 248 13.76 -3.88 6.77
C GLY A 248 14.16 -2.51 6.26
N VAL A 249 15.34 -2.39 5.68
CA VAL A 249 15.91 -1.14 5.16
C VAL A 249 15.97 -1.22 3.63
N LYS A 250 15.50 -0.17 2.96
CA LYS A 250 15.63 -0.01 1.51
C LYS A 250 16.94 0.68 1.15
N ASP A 251 17.41 0.41 -0.05
CA ASP A 251 18.52 1.12 -0.69
C ASP A 251 19.81 1.18 0.14
N CYS A 252 20.07 0.12 0.96
CA CYS A 252 21.27 0.05 1.78
C CYS A 252 22.58 -0.11 0.96
N GLY A 253 22.50 -0.47 -0.30
CA GLY A 253 23.65 -0.56 -1.21
C GLY A 253 24.82 -1.35 -0.65
N MET A 254 26.01 -0.75 -0.64
CA MET A 254 27.24 -1.38 -0.09
C MET A 254 27.23 -1.55 1.44
N ASN A 255 26.30 -0.89 2.14
CA ASN A 255 26.15 -0.98 3.59
C ASN A 255 25.16 -2.08 4.01
N PHE A 256 24.97 -3.08 3.15
CA PHE A 256 24.07 -4.20 3.45
C PHE A 256 24.62 -5.03 4.63
N GLU A 257 23.78 -5.21 5.65
CA GLU A 257 23.98 -6.11 6.77
C GLU A 257 22.71 -6.91 7.04
N TRP A 258 22.83 -8.18 7.39
CA TRP A 258 21.67 -9.04 7.65
C TRP A 258 20.78 -8.57 8.81
N ASN A 259 21.37 -7.88 9.79
CA ASN A 259 20.67 -7.30 10.92
C ASN A 259 19.73 -6.14 10.56
N LEU A 260 19.91 -5.49 9.40
CA LEU A 260 18.99 -4.48 8.87
C LEU A 260 17.59 -5.02 8.54
N PHE A 261 17.43 -6.35 8.54
CA PHE A 261 16.18 -7.04 8.24
C PHE A 261 15.71 -7.91 9.42
N LEU A 262 16.12 -7.56 10.62
CA LEU A 262 15.81 -8.34 11.82
C LEU A 262 14.51 -7.85 12.46
N PHE A 263 13.43 -8.61 12.28
CA PHE A 263 12.19 -8.45 13.06
C PHE A 263 12.33 -9.28 14.34
N THR A 264 12.50 -8.62 15.48
CA THR A 264 12.76 -9.28 16.76
C THR A 264 11.50 -9.87 17.37
N TYR A 265 11.64 -10.78 18.36
CA TYR A 265 10.48 -11.26 19.13
C TYR A 265 9.83 -10.13 19.94
N ARG A 266 10.61 -9.15 20.41
CA ARG A 266 10.10 -7.99 21.13
C ARG A 266 9.26 -7.09 20.23
N ASP A 267 9.74 -6.81 19.01
CA ASP A 267 8.94 -6.12 17.98
C ASP A 267 7.65 -6.89 17.67
N CYS A 268 7.73 -8.21 17.55
CA CYS A 268 6.58 -9.07 17.28
C CYS A 268 5.53 -9.01 18.40
N HIS A 269 5.94 -9.11 19.66
CA HIS A 269 5.01 -9.02 20.79
C HIS A 269 4.37 -7.64 20.93
N SER A 270 5.16 -6.58 20.73
CA SER A 270 4.66 -5.21 20.75
C SER A 270 3.65 -4.97 19.63
N LEU A 271 3.99 -5.40 18.41
CA LEU A 271 3.09 -5.29 17.25
C LEU A 271 1.81 -6.11 17.47
N ALA A 272 1.91 -7.33 17.99
CA ALA A 272 0.77 -8.18 18.30
C ALA A 272 -0.18 -7.52 19.33
N ALA A 273 0.36 -6.89 20.36
CA ALA A 273 -0.42 -6.14 21.34
C ALA A 273 -1.09 -4.91 20.71
N THR A 274 -0.35 -4.18 19.87
CA THR A 274 -0.84 -3.00 19.13
C THR A 274 -2.00 -3.35 18.22
N VAL A 275 -1.86 -4.38 17.39
CA VAL A 275 -2.90 -4.81 16.45
C VAL A 275 -4.13 -5.30 17.20
N LYS A 276 -3.96 -6.07 18.29
CA LYS A 276 -5.06 -6.53 19.13
C LYS A 276 -5.87 -5.38 19.73
N ALA A 277 -5.21 -4.28 20.09
CA ALA A 277 -5.87 -3.10 20.69
C ALA A 277 -6.60 -2.22 19.67
N CYS A 278 -6.25 -2.31 18.39
CA CYS A 278 -6.78 -1.47 17.31
C CYS A 278 -8.09 -2.06 16.74
N ASN A 279 -9.21 -1.83 17.39
CA ASN A 279 -10.51 -2.42 17.01
C ASN A 279 -11.08 -1.96 15.66
N THR A 280 -10.52 -0.92 15.05
CA THR A 280 -10.96 -0.36 13.74
C THR A 280 -10.19 -0.93 12.57
N LEU A 281 -9.12 -1.71 12.81
CA LEU A 281 -8.22 -2.23 11.79
C LEU A 281 -8.92 -3.27 10.92
N LYS A 282 -9.04 -2.99 9.63
CA LYS A 282 -9.64 -3.87 8.62
C LYS A 282 -8.59 -4.62 7.81
N ILE A 283 -7.46 -3.97 7.55
CA ILE A 283 -6.39 -4.46 6.69
C ILE A 283 -5.09 -4.44 7.45
N PHE A 284 -4.49 -5.60 7.63
CA PHE A 284 -3.17 -5.75 8.23
C PHE A 284 -2.22 -6.46 7.26
N ARG A 285 -1.14 -5.76 6.88
CA ARG A 285 -0.09 -6.29 6.02
C ARG A 285 1.26 -6.20 6.73
N LEU A 286 1.95 -7.32 6.82
CA LEU A 286 3.31 -7.42 7.33
C LEU A 286 4.13 -8.27 6.37
N THR A 287 4.76 -7.60 5.41
CA THR A 287 5.44 -8.25 4.29
C THR A 287 6.96 -8.10 4.41
N ARG A 288 7.75 -9.00 3.80
CA ARG A 288 9.21 -8.91 3.70
C ARG A 288 9.93 -8.66 5.03
N SER A 289 9.39 -9.21 6.12
CA SER A 289 9.84 -8.94 7.49
C SER A 289 10.48 -10.16 8.17
N LYS A 290 10.79 -11.21 7.41
CA LYS A 290 11.34 -12.48 7.93
C LYS A 290 10.54 -13.06 9.10
N VAL A 291 9.21 -12.95 9.01
CA VAL A 291 8.30 -13.57 9.97
C VAL A 291 8.39 -15.10 9.80
N ASP A 292 8.82 -15.79 10.83
CA ASP A 292 8.87 -17.25 10.93
C ASP A 292 7.56 -17.81 11.54
N ASP A 293 7.51 -19.14 11.69
CA ASP A 293 6.36 -19.84 12.26
C ASP A 293 5.97 -19.36 13.66
N ASP A 294 6.93 -19.12 14.53
CA ASP A 294 6.66 -18.76 15.92
C ASP A 294 6.18 -17.33 16.03
N LYS A 295 6.77 -16.38 15.29
CA LYS A 295 6.29 -15.01 15.19
C LYS A 295 4.90 -14.93 14.53
N ALA A 296 4.66 -15.69 13.45
CA ALA A 296 3.35 -15.79 12.82
C ALA A 296 2.28 -16.28 13.81
N ARG A 297 2.60 -17.28 14.64
CA ARG A 297 1.68 -17.79 15.67
C ARG A 297 1.36 -16.75 16.75
N ILE A 298 2.34 -15.94 17.18
CA ILE A 298 2.13 -14.83 18.12
C ILE A 298 1.17 -13.80 17.55
N LEU A 299 1.44 -13.33 16.32
CA LEU A 299 0.60 -12.34 15.62
C LEU A 299 -0.82 -12.86 15.40
N ILE A 300 -0.95 -14.06 14.83
CA ILE A 300 -2.25 -14.65 14.52
C ILE A 300 -3.08 -14.88 15.78
N ARG A 301 -2.45 -15.29 16.90
CA ARG A 301 -3.13 -15.45 18.18
C ARG A 301 -3.77 -14.15 18.66
N SER A 302 -3.15 -13.01 18.41
CA SER A 302 -3.71 -11.70 18.77
C SER A 302 -4.90 -11.27 17.90
N LEU A 303 -5.06 -11.90 16.72
CA LEU A 303 -6.07 -11.59 15.71
C LEU A 303 -7.29 -12.53 15.75
N LEU A 304 -7.27 -13.62 16.53
CA LEU A 304 -8.31 -14.67 16.46
C LEU A 304 -9.73 -14.11 16.66
N ASP A 305 -9.91 -13.19 17.57
CA ASP A 305 -11.22 -12.60 17.90
C ASP A 305 -11.29 -11.11 17.49
N HIS A 306 -10.48 -10.70 16.51
CA HIS A 306 -10.43 -9.30 16.09
C HIS A 306 -11.75 -8.89 15.41
N PRO A 307 -12.43 -7.80 15.88
CA PRO A 307 -13.81 -7.51 15.47
C PRO A 307 -13.96 -7.05 14.02
N ALA A 308 -12.94 -6.42 13.45
CA ALA A 308 -13.04 -5.70 12.18
C ALA A 308 -12.10 -6.22 11.07
N LEU A 309 -11.17 -7.16 11.36
CA LEU A 309 -10.17 -7.60 10.39
C LEU A 309 -10.82 -8.36 9.22
N GLU A 310 -10.61 -7.84 8.00
CA GLU A 310 -11.08 -8.42 6.74
C GLU A 310 -9.95 -8.93 5.84
N GLU A 311 -8.76 -8.34 5.91
CA GLU A 311 -7.61 -8.69 5.09
C GLU A 311 -6.36 -8.88 5.94
N LEU A 312 -5.67 -10.03 5.71
CA LEU A 312 -4.37 -10.34 6.29
C LEU A 312 -3.37 -10.69 5.18
N ASP A 313 -2.30 -9.90 5.08
CA ASP A 313 -1.20 -10.16 4.16
C ASP A 313 0.10 -10.41 4.94
N LEU A 314 0.58 -11.64 4.88
CA LEU A 314 1.85 -12.09 5.43
C LEU A 314 2.79 -12.60 4.32
N SER A 315 2.65 -12.10 3.11
CA SER A 315 3.46 -12.53 1.97
C SER A 315 4.92 -12.13 2.10
N HIS A 316 5.79 -12.85 1.37
CA HIS A 316 7.22 -12.62 1.34
C HIS A 316 7.90 -12.76 2.72
N ASN A 317 7.53 -13.79 3.47
CA ASN A 317 8.08 -14.12 4.77
C ASN A 317 8.68 -15.54 4.80
N LEU A 318 8.89 -16.09 5.98
CA LEU A 318 9.49 -17.43 6.18
C LEU A 318 8.51 -18.38 6.89
N ILE A 319 7.22 -18.18 6.66
CA ILE A 319 6.15 -18.93 7.33
C ILE A 319 6.03 -20.32 6.71
N GLY A 320 6.19 -21.34 7.53
CA GLY A 320 6.02 -22.74 7.17
C GLY A 320 4.68 -23.30 7.63
N ASP A 321 4.61 -24.63 7.70
CA ASP A 321 3.36 -25.37 7.98
C ASP A 321 2.78 -25.09 9.38
N ARG A 322 3.66 -24.82 10.38
CA ARG A 322 3.21 -24.52 11.76
C ARG A 322 2.53 -23.16 11.86
N GLY A 323 3.07 -22.15 11.17
CA GLY A 323 2.48 -20.82 11.11
C GLY A 323 1.18 -20.82 10.30
N VAL A 324 1.17 -21.53 9.18
CA VAL A 324 -0.04 -21.68 8.33
C VAL A 324 -1.16 -22.41 9.05
N ARG A 325 -0.86 -23.39 9.91
CA ARG A 325 -1.88 -24.03 10.76
C ARG A 325 -2.56 -23.03 11.71
N ALA A 326 -1.83 -22.03 12.20
CA ALA A 326 -2.44 -20.94 12.95
C ALA A 326 -3.33 -20.05 12.07
N ALA A 327 -2.91 -19.76 10.82
CA ALA A 327 -3.73 -19.03 9.85
C ALA A 327 -5.01 -19.77 9.48
N ALA A 328 -4.96 -21.08 9.33
CA ALA A 328 -6.12 -21.94 9.13
C ALA A 328 -7.12 -21.84 10.31
N LYS A 329 -6.60 -21.80 11.55
CA LYS A 329 -7.43 -21.56 12.72
C LYS A 329 -8.08 -20.17 12.70
N LEU A 330 -7.34 -19.13 12.30
CA LEU A 330 -7.87 -17.77 12.15
C LEU A 330 -9.03 -17.74 11.14
N MET A 331 -8.90 -18.41 9.99
CA MET A 331 -9.96 -18.51 9.00
C MET A 331 -11.27 -19.06 9.58
N SER A 332 -11.18 -20.00 10.53
CA SER A 332 -12.36 -20.62 11.16
C SER A 332 -13.01 -19.77 12.26
N HIS A 333 -12.30 -18.78 12.81
CA HIS A 333 -12.75 -17.99 13.98
C HIS A 333 -12.91 -16.49 13.67
N SER A 334 -12.66 -16.06 12.44
CA SER A 334 -12.69 -14.64 12.07
C SER A 334 -13.60 -14.36 10.88
N ARG A 335 -13.80 -13.07 10.57
CA ARG A 335 -14.52 -12.61 9.38
C ARG A 335 -13.58 -12.33 8.20
N LEU A 336 -12.42 -12.96 8.20
CA LEU A 336 -11.39 -12.73 7.18
C LEU A 336 -11.93 -13.04 5.78
N ARG A 337 -11.73 -12.10 4.88
CA ARG A 337 -12.15 -12.18 3.47
C ARG A 337 -10.98 -12.41 2.53
N VAL A 338 -9.82 -11.89 2.87
CA VAL A 338 -8.60 -12.00 2.06
C VAL A 338 -7.45 -12.50 2.91
N LEU A 339 -6.83 -13.60 2.49
CA LEU A 339 -5.61 -14.15 3.10
C LEU A 339 -4.52 -14.28 2.04
N ASN A 340 -3.42 -13.55 2.25
CA ASN A 340 -2.25 -13.62 1.39
C ASN A 340 -1.05 -14.22 2.14
N LEU A 341 -0.61 -15.39 1.69
CA LEU A 341 0.56 -16.13 2.18
C LEU A 341 1.57 -16.40 1.05
N ALA A 342 1.55 -15.59 -0.02
CA ALA A 342 2.42 -15.77 -1.17
C ALA A 342 3.90 -15.65 -0.79
N ASN A 343 4.75 -16.40 -1.46
CA ASN A 343 6.19 -16.41 -1.27
C ASN A 343 6.58 -16.62 0.21
N ASN A 344 6.22 -17.80 0.71
CA ASN A 344 6.54 -18.32 2.03
C ASN A 344 7.12 -19.74 1.89
N GLN A 345 7.11 -20.53 2.95
CA GLN A 345 7.66 -21.90 2.99
C GLN A 345 6.57 -22.94 3.27
N VAL A 346 5.37 -22.70 2.76
CA VAL A 346 4.21 -23.60 2.94
C VAL A 346 4.39 -24.84 2.11
N ARG A 347 4.27 -26.01 2.75
CA ARG A 347 4.32 -27.33 2.11
C ARG A 347 2.95 -28.02 2.17
N ALA A 348 2.88 -29.26 1.68
CA ALA A 348 1.66 -30.05 1.67
C ALA A 348 0.92 -30.10 3.03
N PRO A 349 1.55 -30.32 4.20
CA PRO A 349 0.84 -30.35 5.48
C PRO A 349 0.21 -29.01 5.88
N GLY A 350 0.85 -27.89 5.50
CA GLY A 350 0.28 -26.55 5.69
C GLY A 350 -0.95 -26.33 4.82
N ALA A 351 -0.84 -26.67 3.52
CA ALA A 351 -1.94 -26.59 2.57
C ALA A 351 -3.14 -27.48 2.94
N GLN A 352 -2.90 -28.69 3.43
CA GLN A 352 -3.93 -29.59 3.97
C GLN A 352 -4.67 -28.96 5.16
N SER A 353 -3.94 -28.26 6.05
CA SER A 353 -4.56 -27.55 7.18
C SER A 353 -5.46 -26.38 6.71
N LEU A 354 -5.03 -25.64 5.69
CA LEU A 354 -5.87 -24.60 5.05
C LEU A 354 -7.08 -25.20 4.33
N ALA A 355 -6.90 -26.30 3.61
CA ALA A 355 -7.96 -27.01 2.92
C ALA A 355 -9.07 -27.46 3.89
N HIS A 356 -8.67 -28.04 5.03
CA HIS A 356 -9.62 -28.44 6.07
C HIS A 356 -10.43 -27.25 6.60
N ALA A 357 -9.78 -26.11 6.86
CA ALA A 357 -10.47 -24.90 7.29
C ALA A 357 -11.37 -24.32 6.18
N LEU A 358 -10.88 -24.34 4.92
CA LEU A 358 -11.60 -23.80 3.76
C LEU A 358 -12.90 -24.57 3.46
N ALA A 359 -12.91 -25.89 3.64
CA ALA A 359 -14.10 -26.72 3.40
C ALA A 359 -15.32 -26.25 4.21
N HIS A 360 -15.12 -25.68 5.38
CA HIS A 360 -16.17 -25.21 6.28
C HIS A 360 -16.28 -23.69 6.40
N ASN A 361 -15.35 -22.96 5.74
CA ASN A 361 -15.32 -21.49 5.80
C ASN A 361 -16.36 -20.88 4.86
N THR A 362 -17.05 -19.85 5.34
CA THR A 362 -18.10 -19.13 4.59
C THR A 362 -17.77 -17.64 4.37
N ASN A 363 -16.59 -17.20 4.74
CA ASN A 363 -16.22 -15.77 4.71
C ASN A 363 -15.11 -15.46 3.72
N LEU A 364 -14.14 -16.37 3.54
CA LEU A 364 -12.95 -16.12 2.73
C LEU A 364 -13.30 -16.05 1.25
N LEU A 365 -12.97 -14.93 0.62
CA LEU A 365 -13.21 -14.68 -0.80
C LEU A 365 -11.95 -14.89 -1.64
N SER A 366 -10.77 -14.59 -1.07
CA SER A 366 -9.50 -14.67 -1.78
C SER A 366 -8.44 -15.37 -0.93
N LEU A 367 -7.79 -16.38 -1.52
CA LEU A 367 -6.66 -17.10 -0.95
C LEU A 367 -5.48 -17.05 -1.91
N ASN A 368 -4.36 -16.48 -1.47
CA ASN A 368 -3.15 -16.42 -2.25
C ASN A 368 -2.03 -17.24 -1.58
N LEU A 369 -1.61 -18.31 -2.26
CA LEU A 369 -0.55 -19.22 -1.86
C LEU A 369 0.57 -19.30 -2.92
N ARG A 370 0.64 -18.32 -3.83
CA ARG A 370 1.63 -18.28 -4.91
C ARG A 370 3.05 -18.37 -4.36
N LEU A 371 3.97 -19.04 -5.09
CA LEU A 371 5.38 -19.15 -4.75
C LEU A 371 5.61 -19.78 -3.36
N ASN A 372 5.04 -20.97 -3.15
CA ASN A 372 5.28 -21.85 -2.03
C ASN A 372 5.74 -23.23 -2.58
N CYS A 373 5.77 -24.26 -1.76
CA CYS A 373 6.15 -25.63 -2.15
C CYS A 373 5.03 -26.61 -1.73
N ILE A 374 3.81 -26.35 -2.23
CA ILE A 374 2.60 -27.07 -1.79
C ILE A 374 2.56 -28.50 -2.35
N GLU A 375 3.14 -28.71 -3.53
CA GLU A 375 3.16 -29.96 -4.25
C GLU A 375 1.73 -30.52 -4.53
N ASP A 376 1.63 -31.66 -5.20
CA ASP A 376 0.34 -32.21 -5.57
C ASP A 376 -0.51 -32.62 -4.38
N GLU A 377 0.08 -33.15 -3.31
CA GLU A 377 -0.68 -33.54 -2.11
C GLU A 377 -1.45 -32.34 -1.51
N GLY A 378 -0.81 -31.18 -1.44
CA GLY A 378 -1.46 -29.96 -0.94
C GLY A 378 -2.46 -29.39 -1.96
N GLY A 379 -2.11 -29.42 -3.26
CA GLY A 379 -2.98 -28.98 -4.35
C GLY A 379 -4.28 -29.78 -4.42
N GLN A 380 -4.18 -31.09 -4.30
CA GLN A 380 -5.33 -32.01 -4.26
C GLN A 380 -6.21 -31.77 -3.03
N ALA A 381 -5.61 -31.56 -1.86
CA ALA A 381 -6.37 -31.26 -0.65
C ALA A 381 -7.19 -29.96 -0.80
N LEU A 382 -6.60 -28.92 -1.39
CA LEU A 382 -7.30 -27.67 -1.67
C LEU A 382 -8.42 -27.87 -2.70
N ALA A 383 -8.18 -28.65 -3.76
CA ALA A 383 -9.19 -28.99 -4.76
C ALA A 383 -10.39 -29.71 -4.12
N HIS A 384 -10.15 -30.70 -3.26
CA HIS A 384 -11.22 -31.37 -2.52
C HIS A 384 -12.04 -30.43 -1.66
N ALA A 385 -11.40 -29.47 -0.97
CA ALA A 385 -12.11 -28.47 -0.18
C ALA A 385 -13.02 -27.59 -1.05
N LEU A 386 -12.59 -27.27 -2.27
CA LEU A 386 -13.36 -26.43 -3.21
C LEU A 386 -14.60 -27.14 -3.80
N GLN A 387 -14.70 -28.46 -3.75
CA GLN A 387 -15.91 -29.15 -4.13
C GLN A 387 -17.10 -28.79 -3.21
N THR A 388 -16.82 -28.54 -1.93
CA THR A 388 -17.83 -28.19 -0.93
C THR A 388 -17.91 -26.70 -0.64
N ASN A 389 -16.81 -25.97 -0.76
CA ASN A 389 -16.77 -24.52 -0.48
C ASN A 389 -17.59 -23.74 -1.51
N LYS A 390 -18.43 -22.81 -1.01
CA LYS A 390 -19.34 -21.97 -1.79
C LYS A 390 -19.10 -20.47 -1.58
N CYS A 391 -17.92 -20.06 -1.14
CA CYS A 391 -17.62 -18.64 -0.91
C CYS A 391 -16.34 -18.14 -1.59
N LEU A 392 -15.31 -19.00 -1.75
CA LEU A 392 -14.06 -18.58 -2.37
C LEU A 392 -14.29 -18.18 -3.84
N THR A 393 -13.85 -17.00 -4.20
CA THR A 393 -13.94 -16.45 -5.57
C THR A 393 -12.59 -16.42 -6.28
N THR A 394 -11.51 -16.27 -5.53
CA THR A 394 -10.17 -16.10 -6.08
C THR A 394 -9.18 -17.05 -5.42
N LEU A 395 -8.46 -17.82 -6.21
CA LEU A 395 -7.43 -18.75 -5.75
C LEU A 395 -6.14 -18.59 -6.57
N HIS A 396 -5.03 -18.26 -5.91
CA HIS A 396 -3.71 -18.16 -6.52
C HIS A 396 -2.80 -19.28 -6.02
N LEU A 397 -2.43 -20.20 -6.92
CA LEU A 397 -1.54 -21.33 -6.67
C LEU A 397 -0.32 -21.34 -7.60
N GLY A 398 0.00 -20.21 -8.25
CA GLY A 398 1.13 -20.13 -9.18
C GLY A 398 2.48 -20.40 -8.52
N GLY A 399 3.35 -21.20 -9.16
CA GLY A 399 4.68 -21.52 -8.65
C GLY A 399 4.65 -22.37 -7.36
N ASN A 400 4.01 -23.54 -7.41
CA ASN A 400 3.82 -24.43 -6.26
C ASN A 400 4.18 -25.89 -6.56
N GLU A 401 4.86 -26.16 -7.66
CA GLU A 401 5.26 -27.51 -8.07
C GLU A 401 4.06 -28.45 -8.28
N LEU A 402 2.91 -27.90 -8.71
CA LEU A 402 1.71 -28.65 -9.01
C LEU A 402 1.82 -29.30 -10.39
N SER A 403 1.23 -30.47 -10.55
CA SER A 403 1.26 -31.24 -11.79
C SER A 403 -0.12 -31.80 -12.20
N GLU A 404 -0.15 -32.75 -13.13
CA GLU A 404 -1.36 -33.37 -13.66
C GLU A 404 -2.34 -33.89 -12.58
N PRO A 405 -1.93 -34.59 -11.50
CA PRO A 405 -2.85 -35.05 -10.46
C PRO A 405 -3.68 -33.92 -9.83
N THR A 406 -3.11 -32.76 -9.60
CA THR A 406 -3.83 -31.59 -9.11
C THR A 406 -4.78 -31.04 -10.18
N ALA A 407 -4.33 -30.97 -11.45
CA ALA A 407 -5.16 -30.49 -12.56
C ALA A 407 -6.40 -31.37 -12.76
N THR A 408 -6.26 -32.68 -12.61
CA THR A 408 -7.40 -33.66 -12.69
C THR A 408 -8.47 -33.33 -11.66
N LEU A 409 -8.08 -33.08 -10.39
CA LEU A 409 -9.07 -32.76 -9.36
C LEU A 409 -9.64 -31.35 -9.55
N LEU A 410 -8.85 -30.40 -9.99
CA LEU A 410 -9.35 -29.05 -10.31
C LEU A 410 -10.34 -29.08 -11.49
N SER A 411 -10.13 -29.93 -12.47
CA SER A 411 -11.10 -30.17 -13.56
C SER A 411 -12.48 -30.59 -13.01
N GLN A 412 -12.50 -31.51 -12.05
CA GLN A 412 -13.75 -31.92 -11.36
C GLN A 412 -14.35 -30.76 -10.55
N VAL A 413 -13.53 -29.96 -9.92
CA VAL A 413 -14.00 -28.73 -9.23
C VAL A 413 -14.64 -27.76 -10.20
N LEU A 414 -14.00 -27.49 -11.34
CA LEU A 414 -14.50 -26.57 -12.35
C LEU A 414 -15.87 -26.95 -12.90
N SER A 415 -16.17 -28.25 -13.01
CA SER A 415 -17.49 -28.74 -13.49
C SER A 415 -18.62 -28.51 -12.48
N VAL A 416 -18.34 -28.40 -11.18
CA VAL A 416 -19.37 -28.32 -10.12
C VAL A 416 -19.37 -27.05 -9.31
N ASN A 417 -18.24 -26.36 -9.23
CA ASN A 417 -18.09 -25.10 -8.43
C ASN A 417 -18.65 -23.91 -9.21
N THR A 418 -19.52 -23.15 -8.56
CA THR A 418 -20.19 -21.98 -9.15
C THR A 418 -19.81 -20.66 -8.47
N THR A 419 -18.76 -20.64 -7.66
CA THR A 419 -18.32 -19.46 -6.92
C THR A 419 -16.95 -18.92 -7.35
N LEU A 420 -16.07 -19.82 -7.81
CA LEU A 420 -14.76 -19.42 -8.32
C LEU A 420 -14.90 -18.58 -9.59
N THR A 421 -14.24 -17.41 -9.57
CA THR A 421 -14.18 -16.47 -10.70
C THR A 421 -12.77 -16.28 -11.22
N SER A 422 -11.75 -16.50 -10.41
CA SER A 422 -10.35 -16.35 -10.79
C SER A 422 -9.48 -17.46 -10.19
N ILE A 423 -8.70 -18.13 -11.04
CA ILE A 423 -7.70 -19.13 -10.66
C ILE A 423 -6.38 -18.80 -11.35
N ASN A 424 -5.28 -18.90 -10.59
CA ASN A 424 -3.93 -18.77 -11.13
C ASN A 424 -3.15 -20.07 -10.84
N LEU A 425 -2.72 -20.77 -11.88
CA LEU A 425 -1.86 -21.94 -11.85
C LEU A 425 -0.52 -21.68 -12.58
N SER A 426 -0.17 -20.43 -12.88
CA SER A 426 1.04 -20.10 -13.64
C SER A 426 2.31 -20.66 -12.98
N CYS A 427 3.33 -20.96 -13.76
CA CYS A 427 4.62 -21.44 -13.27
C CYS A 427 4.49 -22.76 -12.46
N ASN A 428 3.65 -23.69 -12.86
CA ASN A 428 3.54 -25.05 -12.36
C ASN A 428 3.87 -26.05 -13.47
N HIS A 429 3.82 -27.36 -13.22
CA HIS A 429 4.11 -28.43 -14.18
C HIS A 429 2.85 -29.20 -14.55
N ILE A 430 1.80 -28.48 -14.95
CA ILE A 430 0.49 -29.07 -15.27
C ILE A 430 0.56 -30.05 -16.44
N GLY A 431 1.39 -29.73 -17.44
CA GLY A 431 1.65 -30.58 -18.58
C GLY A 431 0.51 -30.65 -19.61
N LEU A 432 0.75 -31.41 -20.68
CA LEU A 432 -0.18 -31.54 -21.81
C LEU A 432 -1.50 -32.18 -21.42
N ASP A 433 -1.44 -33.25 -20.64
CA ASP A 433 -2.62 -34.04 -20.28
C ASP A 433 -3.43 -33.35 -19.18
N GLY A 434 -2.77 -32.73 -18.20
CA GLY A 434 -3.42 -31.86 -17.24
C GLY A 434 -4.16 -30.69 -17.88
N GLY A 435 -3.58 -30.11 -18.94
CA GLY A 435 -4.23 -29.04 -19.73
C GLY A 435 -5.50 -29.50 -20.45
N LYS A 436 -5.52 -30.72 -20.99
CA LYS A 436 -6.74 -31.31 -21.58
C LYS A 436 -7.83 -31.55 -20.55
N GLN A 437 -7.46 -32.05 -19.37
CA GLN A 437 -8.39 -32.27 -18.27
C GLN A 437 -9.02 -30.94 -17.79
N LEU A 438 -8.21 -29.91 -17.62
CA LEU A 438 -8.73 -28.58 -17.25
C LEU A 438 -9.68 -28.02 -18.33
N LEU A 439 -9.39 -28.23 -19.61
CA LEU A 439 -10.32 -27.89 -20.69
C LEU A 439 -11.65 -28.65 -20.61
N GLU A 440 -11.61 -29.94 -20.30
CA GLU A 440 -12.83 -30.74 -20.07
C GLU A 440 -13.66 -30.16 -18.92
N GLY A 441 -13.04 -29.84 -17.78
CA GLY A 441 -13.72 -29.20 -16.65
C GLY A 441 -14.29 -27.80 -16.97
N MET A 442 -13.70 -27.11 -17.92
CA MET A 442 -14.20 -25.80 -18.36
C MET A 442 -15.40 -25.87 -19.30
N SER A 443 -15.70 -27.02 -19.91
CA SER A 443 -16.80 -27.16 -20.87
C SER A 443 -18.16 -26.76 -20.28
N ASP A 444 -18.40 -27.13 -19.04
CA ASP A 444 -19.66 -26.85 -18.31
C ASP A 444 -19.54 -25.63 -17.36
N ASN A 445 -18.35 -25.10 -17.15
CA ASN A 445 -18.15 -23.96 -16.25
C ASN A 445 -18.68 -22.65 -16.86
N ARG A 446 -19.47 -21.90 -16.09
CA ARG A 446 -20.08 -20.61 -16.49
C ARG A 446 -19.74 -19.47 -15.54
N THR A 447 -18.84 -19.71 -14.59
CA THR A 447 -18.53 -18.75 -13.51
C THR A 447 -17.10 -18.23 -13.55
N LEU A 448 -16.14 -19.04 -14.01
CA LEU A 448 -14.76 -18.62 -14.09
C LEU A 448 -14.58 -17.55 -15.16
N LEU A 449 -13.93 -16.44 -14.78
CA LEU A 449 -13.67 -15.27 -15.62
C LEU A 449 -12.18 -15.12 -15.96
N GLU A 450 -11.32 -15.61 -15.07
CA GLU A 450 -9.87 -15.52 -15.19
C GLU A 450 -9.23 -16.86 -14.86
N PHE A 451 -8.36 -17.33 -15.74
CA PHE A 451 -7.57 -18.54 -15.55
C PHE A 451 -6.17 -18.31 -16.10
N ASP A 452 -5.19 -18.20 -15.22
CA ASP A 452 -3.78 -17.98 -15.62
C ASP A 452 -3.04 -19.33 -15.63
N LEU A 453 -2.65 -19.77 -16.82
CA LEU A 453 -1.91 -21.01 -17.10
C LEU A 453 -0.52 -20.73 -17.70
N ARG A 454 -0.03 -19.50 -17.66
CA ARG A 454 1.26 -19.16 -18.25
C ARG A 454 2.40 -19.94 -17.59
N LEU A 455 3.33 -20.44 -18.41
CA LEU A 455 4.48 -21.22 -17.95
C LEU A 455 4.04 -22.46 -17.11
N SER A 456 3.01 -23.20 -17.56
CA SER A 456 2.51 -24.40 -16.89
C SER A 456 2.57 -25.65 -17.77
N ASP A 457 3.34 -25.61 -18.88
CA ASP A 457 3.55 -26.70 -19.82
C ASP A 457 2.25 -27.24 -20.46
N VAL A 458 1.18 -26.46 -20.44
CA VAL A 458 -0.11 -26.77 -21.08
C VAL A 458 -0.02 -26.58 -22.59
N ALA A 459 -0.69 -27.42 -23.36
CA ALA A 459 -0.76 -27.30 -24.82
C ALA A 459 -1.40 -25.97 -25.23
N GLN A 460 -0.82 -25.31 -26.21
CA GLN A 460 -1.32 -24.03 -26.74
C GLN A 460 -2.79 -24.14 -27.22
N GLU A 461 -3.18 -25.29 -27.78
CA GLU A 461 -4.57 -25.55 -28.17
C GLU A 461 -5.52 -25.54 -26.97
N SER A 462 -5.16 -26.23 -25.87
CA SER A 462 -5.97 -26.25 -24.63
C SER A 462 -6.07 -24.86 -24.02
N GLU A 463 -4.96 -24.12 -23.97
CA GLU A 463 -4.94 -22.73 -23.45
C GLU A 463 -5.83 -21.81 -24.30
N TYR A 464 -5.80 -21.93 -25.62
CA TYR A 464 -6.65 -21.17 -26.53
C TYR A 464 -8.14 -21.46 -26.33
N LEU A 465 -8.53 -22.74 -26.24
CA LEU A 465 -9.92 -23.15 -26.05
C LEU A 465 -10.47 -22.75 -24.66
N ILE A 466 -9.65 -22.87 -23.61
CA ILE A 466 -9.96 -22.34 -22.29
C ILE A 466 -10.18 -20.82 -22.36
N GLY A 467 -9.31 -20.10 -23.09
CA GLY A 467 -9.45 -18.68 -23.33
C GLY A 467 -10.76 -18.29 -24.01
N GLN A 468 -11.24 -19.07 -24.97
CA GLN A 468 -12.56 -18.89 -25.60
C GLN A 468 -13.70 -19.08 -24.61
N ALA A 469 -13.66 -20.13 -23.77
CA ALA A 469 -14.66 -20.37 -22.73
C ALA A 469 -14.70 -19.20 -21.71
N LEU A 470 -13.55 -18.68 -21.31
CA LEU A 470 -13.47 -17.50 -20.44
C LEU A 470 -14.07 -16.26 -21.10
N CYS A 471 -13.85 -16.03 -22.38
CA CYS A 471 -14.45 -14.91 -23.11
C CYS A 471 -15.98 -15.02 -23.12
N ALA A 472 -16.53 -16.22 -23.37
CA ALA A 472 -17.96 -16.47 -23.32
C ALA A 472 -18.54 -16.21 -21.91
N ASN A 473 -17.85 -16.66 -20.86
CA ASN A 473 -18.25 -16.43 -19.47
C ASN A 473 -18.25 -14.94 -19.11
N ARG A 474 -17.22 -14.19 -19.53
CA ARG A 474 -17.15 -12.73 -19.31
C ARG A 474 -18.30 -11.99 -20.00
N GLU A 475 -18.61 -12.36 -21.23
CA GLU A 475 -19.72 -11.74 -21.95
C GLU A 475 -21.07 -12.05 -21.28
N ALA A 476 -21.30 -13.31 -20.89
CA ALA A 476 -22.49 -13.69 -20.13
C ALA A 476 -22.59 -12.97 -18.77
N ALA A 477 -21.46 -12.72 -18.09
CA ALA A 477 -21.42 -11.95 -16.86
C ALA A 477 -21.76 -10.47 -17.08
N ARG A 478 -21.24 -9.87 -18.16
CA ARG A 478 -21.59 -8.49 -18.57
C ARG A 478 -23.07 -8.33 -18.87
N GLN A 479 -23.66 -9.27 -19.62
CA GLN A 479 -25.08 -9.26 -19.96
C GLN A 479 -25.96 -9.38 -18.72
N ARG A 480 -25.59 -10.23 -17.75
CA ARG A 480 -26.28 -10.33 -16.46
C ARG A 480 -26.22 -9.02 -15.66
N ALA A 481 -25.09 -8.34 -15.68
CA ALA A 481 -24.92 -7.05 -15.00
C ALA A 481 -25.74 -5.92 -15.65
N LEU A 482 -25.89 -5.94 -16.98
CA LEU A 482 -26.66 -4.92 -17.73
C LEU A 482 -28.16 -5.13 -17.63
N ASN A 483 -28.66 -6.37 -17.49
CA ASN A 483 -30.07 -6.72 -17.44
C ASN A 483 -30.46 -7.50 -16.17
N PRO A 484 -30.35 -6.91 -14.97
CA PRO A 484 -30.65 -7.60 -13.72
C PRO A 484 -32.10 -8.05 -13.58
N SER A 485 -33.05 -7.40 -14.28
CA SER A 485 -34.48 -7.71 -14.23
C SER A 485 -34.92 -8.95 -15.03
N HIS A 486 -34.10 -9.44 -15.95
CA HIS A 486 -34.46 -10.57 -16.80
C HIS A 486 -34.19 -11.93 -16.14
N PHE A 487 -33.43 -11.99 -15.05
CA PHE A 487 -33.03 -13.21 -14.36
C PHE A 487 -33.70 -13.46 -13.00
N MET A 488 -34.51 -12.51 -12.54
CA MET A 488 -35.41 -12.75 -11.41
C MET A 488 -36.75 -13.35 -11.95
N SER A 489 -36.79 -14.64 -12.22
CA SER A 489 -38.08 -15.36 -12.37
C SER A 489 -38.79 -15.27 -11.04
N PRO A 490 -40.06 -14.79 -11.01
CA PRO A 490 -40.86 -14.85 -9.80
C PRO A 490 -41.25 -16.31 -9.57
N LEU A 491 -40.76 -16.90 -8.46
CA LEU A 491 -41.43 -18.03 -7.83
C LEU A 491 -42.81 -17.54 -7.38
N ILE A 492 -43.76 -17.54 -8.32
CA ILE A 492 -45.18 -17.40 -8.00
C ILE A 492 -45.57 -18.62 -7.22
N ALA A 493 -45.68 -18.46 -5.92
CA ALA A 493 -46.36 -19.42 -5.06
C ALA A 493 -47.79 -19.61 -5.57
N LYS A 494 -48.09 -20.76 -6.15
CA LYS A 494 -49.48 -21.21 -6.30
C LYS A 494 -50.04 -21.39 -4.90
N GLY A 495 -50.88 -20.44 -4.49
CA GLY A 495 -51.74 -20.61 -3.33
C GLY A 495 -52.69 -21.77 -3.50
N PRO A 496 -53.10 -22.44 -2.43
CA PRO A 496 -54.03 -23.56 -2.52
C PRO A 496 -55.42 -23.08 -2.95
N GLU A 497 -55.92 -23.65 -4.06
CA GLU A 497 -57.33 -23.52 -4.46
C GLU A 497 -58.19 -24.18 -3.37
N ASN A 498 -59.05 -23.41 -2.74
CA ASN A 498 -60.14 -23.97 -1.93
C ASN A 498 -61.21 -24.59 -2.83
N PRO A 499 -61.63 -25.82 -2.61
CA PRO A 499 -62.81 -26.35 -3.25
C PRO A 499 -64.06 -25.80 -2.55
N VAL A 500 -64.85 -25.07 -3.30
CA VAL A 500 -66.25 -24.74 -2.94
C VAL A 500 -67.11 -25.93 -3.38
N GLY A 501 -67.83 -26.47 -2.46
CA GLY A 501 -68.85 -27.50 -2.65
C GLY A 501 -69.57 -27.73 -1.33
#